data_88a8ad27766bd51df78804f64139dc1f
#
_entry.id   88a8ad27766bd51df78804f64139dc1f
#
_cell.length_a   1.000
_cell.length_b   1.000
_cell.length_c   1.000
_cell.angle_alpha   90.00
_cell.angle_beta   90.00
_cell.angle_gamma   90.00
#
_symmetry.space_group_name_H-M   'P 1'
#
loop_
_entity.id
_entity.type
_entity.pdbx_description
1 polymer ?
#
loop_
_entity_poly.entity_id
_entity_poly.type
_entity_poly.pdbx_seq_one_letter_code
_entity_poly.pdbx_strand_id
1 'polypeptide(L)'
;MSLPSLVFAEISPESEGEAVASFLSCHTWPFHARSTLTVDLARKIKLGPAAEVRAFWINEHGSPVGIVRIMDLDDSDDGSVMFDLRLAGGSRGRGIGRAAVAWLVVWLFAEYPALFRIEAATRIDNHAMRRVLELNHFVLEGQLRQTWRSEEGIRHDTALYGRLRHDA
;
A
#
# COMPACT_ATOMS: atom_id res chain seq x y z
N MET A 1 -0.28 23.15 -6.49
CA MET A 1 -0.46 22.00 -7.40
C MET A 1 -1.75 21.30 -7.01
N SER A 2 -2.70 21.15 -7.93
CA SER A 2 -3.91 20.36 -7.69
C SER A 2 -3.52 18.87 -7.54
N LEU A 3 -4.23 18.15 -6.67
CA LEU A 3 -4.07 16.71 -6.54
C LEU A 3 -4.48 16.04 -7.86
N PRO A 4 -3.83 14.93 -8.26
CA PRO A 4 -4.21 14.19 -9.45
C PRO A 4 -5.63 13.65 -9.32
N SER A 5 -6.39 13.66 -10.43
CA SER A 5 -7.71 13.04 -10.49
C SER A 5 -7.53 11.52 -10.60
N LEU A 6 -7.75 10.82 -9.48
CA LEU A 6 -7.60 9.36 -9.39
C LEU A 6 -8.95 8.69 -9.22
N VAL A 7 -9.08 7.51 -9.82
CA VAL A 7 -10.22 6.61 -9.62
C VAL A 7 -9.70 5.33 -8.97
N PHE A 8 -10.35 4.91 -7.89
CA PHE A 8 -10.05 3.69 -7.16
C PHE A 8 -11.13 2.65 -7.48
N ALA A 9 -10.73 1.51 -8.06
CA ALA A 9 -11.62 0.43 -8.43
C ALA A 9 -11.21 -0.84 -7.69
N GLU A 10 -12.15 -1.44 -6.96
CA GLU A 10 -11.87 -2.69 -6.25
C GLU A 10 -11.55 -3.81 -7.24
N ILE A 11 -10.51 -4.58 -6.95
CA ILE A 11 -10.02 -5.67 -7.79
C ILE A 11 -10.83 -6.93 -7.49
N SER A 12 -11.42 -7.53 -8.53
CA SER A 12 -12.00 -8.86 -8.46
C SER A 12 -10.91 -9.90 -8.79
N PRO A 13 -10.44 -10.69 -7.81
CA PRO A 13 -9.36 -11.64 -8.03
C PRO A 13 -9.66 -12.68 -9.13
N GLU A 14 -10.92 -13.09 -9.24
CA GLU A 14 -11.37 -14.13 -10.17
C GLU A 14 -11.27 -13.66 -11.64
N SER A 15 -11.55 -12.39 -11.90
CA SER A 15 -11.58 -11.83 -13.27
C SER A 15 -10.35 -11.00 -13.60
N GLU A 16 -9.67 -10.43 -12.62
CA GLU A 16 -8.58 -9.46 -12.81
C GLU A 16 -7.21 -9.94 -12.33
N GLY A 17 -7.13 -11.13 -11.72
CA GLY A 17 -5.88 -11.69 -11.20
C GLY A 17 -4.72 -11.69 -12.20
N GLU A 18 -5.00 -12.02 -13.48
CA GLU A 18 -3.99 -12.01 -14.55
C GLU A 18 -3.57 -10.57 -14.94
N ALA A 19 -4.49 -9.63 -14.94
CA ALA A 19 -4.17 -8.22 -15.20
C ALA A 19 -3.27 -7.66 -14.08
N VAL A 20 -3.57 -8.00 -12.82
CA VAL A 20 -2.72 -7.64 -11.66
C VAL A 20 -1.34 -8.28 -11.77
N ALA A 21 -1.27 -9.59 -12.09
CA ALA A 21 0.00 -10.28 -12.23
C ALA A 21 0.87 -9.68 -13.34
N SER A 22 0.26 -9.33 -14.48
CA SER A 22 0.92 -8.63 -15.57
C SER A 22 1.43 -7.26 -15.13
N PHE A 23 0.59 -6.43 -14.50
CA PHE A 23 0.99 -5.12 -13.98
C PHE A 23 2.16 -5.22 -13.01
N LEU A 24 2.09 -6.14 -12.04
CA LEU A 24 3.12 -6.30 -11.03
C LEU A 24 4.45 -6.81 -11.58
N SER A 25 4.43 -7.65 -12.62
CA SER A 25 5.64 -8.18 -13.26
C SER A 25 6.30 -7.21 -14.25
N CYS A 26 5.55 -6.24 -14.79
CA CYS A 26 6.08 -5.24 -15.73
C CYS A 26 6.77 -4.06 -15.06
N HIS A 27 6.73 -3.94 -13.73
CA HIS A 27 7.28 -2.81 -13.00
C HIS A 27 8.30 -3.23 -11.93
N THR A 28 9.04 -2.26 -11.39
CA THR A 28 10.00 -2.47 -10.31
C THR A 28 9.52 -1.89 -8.99
N TRP A 29 9.88 -2.54 -7.87
CA TRP A 29 9.41 -2.28 -6.52
C TRP A 29 10.59 -2.14 -5.54
N PRO A 30 11.41 -1.09 -5.65
CA PRO A 30 12.74 -1.02 -5.02
C PRO A 30 12.74 -1.10 -3.49
N PHE A 31 11.61 -0.79 -2.85
CA PHE A 31 11.46 -0.83 -1.39
C PHE A 31 10.60 -1.99 -0.89
N HIS A 32 10.29 -2.95 -1.74
CA HIS A 32 9.64 -4.20 -1.33
C HIS A 32 10.68 -5.31 -1.13
N ALA A 33 10.28 -6.39 -0.47
CA ALA A 33 11.17 -7.54 -0.22
C ALA A 33 11.73 -8.14 -1.53
N ARG A 34 10.98 -8.02 -2.62
CA ARG A 34 11.42 -8.31 -4.00
C ARG A 34 11.28 -7.06 -4.84
N SER A 35 12.39 -6.66 -5.46
CA SER A 35 12.43 -5.48 -6.33
C SER A 35 11.79 -5.74 -7.70
N THR A 36 11.73 -6.99 -8.12
CA THR A 36 11.08 -7.47 -9.34
C THR A 36 10.24 -8.69 -9.04
N LEU A 37 9.21 -8.90 -9.86
CA LEU A 37 8.34 -10.09 -9.76
C LEU A 37 8.24 -10.75 -11.13
N THR A 38 8.41 -12.07 -11.17
CA THR A 38 7.93 -12.86 -12.31
C THR A 38 6.40 -12.92 -12.28
N VAL A 39 5.76 -13.23 -13.40
CA VAL A 39 4.30 -13.39 -13.47
C VAL A 39 3.83 -14.43 -12.44
N ASP A 40 4.56 -15.56 -12.30
CA ASP A 40 4.19 -16.63 -11.35
C ASP A 40 4.30 -16.19 -9.88
N LEU A 41 5.26 -15.33 -9.55
CA LEU A 41 5.35 -14.74 -8.21
C LEU A 41 4.24 -13.70 -7.99
N ALA A 42 3.91 -12.93 -9.01
CA ALA A 42 2.85 -11.94 -8.96
C ALA A 42 1.46 -12.59 -8.74
N ARG A 43 1.19 -13.72 -9.41
CA ARG A 43 -0.04 -14.53 -9.20
C ARG A 43 -0.23 -15.00 -7.76
N LYS A 44 0.85 -15.15 -6.99
CA LYS A 44 0.80 -15.57 -5.57
C LYS A 44 0.45 -14.44 -4.61
N ILE A 45 0.37 -13.20 -5.09
CA ILE A 45 0.00 -12.07 -4.25
C ILE A 45 -1.50 -12.15 -3.96
N LYS A 46 -1.81 -12.16 -2.68
CA LYS A 46 -3.19 -12.22 -2.18
C LYS A 46 -3.93 -10.93 -2.49
N LEU A 47 -5.14 -11.01 -3.03
CA LEU A 47 -5.90 -9.86 -3.52
C LEU A 47 -7.34 -9.80 -2.99
N GLY A 48 -7.88 -10.86 -2.42
CA GLY A 48 -9.30 -10.95 -2.14
C GLY A 48 -9.66 -11.42 -0.74
N PRO A 49 -10.98 -11.41 -0.41
CA PRO A 49 -11.51 -11.65 0.93
C PRO A 49 -11.13 -13.01 1.53
N ALA A 50 -10.97 -14.04 0.69
CA ALA A 50 -10.53 -15.37 1.15
C ALA A 50 -9.14 -15.36 1.82
N ALA A 51 -8.40 -14.27 1.70
CA ALA A 51 -7.10 -14.07 2.32
C ALA A 51 -7.10 -12.84 3.26
N GLU A 52 -8.30 -12.38 3.66
CA GLU A 52 -8.48 -11.22 4.54
C GLU A 52 -7.85 -9.95 3.97
N VAL A 53 -7.93 -9.82 2.63
CA VAL A 53 -7.36 -8.73 1.85
C VAL A 53 -8.42 -8.10 0.97
N ARG A 54 -8.42 -6.77 0.89
CA ARG A 54 -9.09 -6.03 -0.19
C ARG A 54 -8.04 -5.27 -0.99
N ALA A 55 -8.17 -5.27 -2.29
CA ALA A 55 -7.21 -4.62 -3.17
C ALA A 55 -7.92 -3.71 -4.16
N PHE A 56 -7.28 -2.59 -4.50
CA PHE A 56 -7.84 -1.59 -5.40
C PHE A 56 -6.81 -1.17 -6.44
N TRP A 57 -7.25 -1.08 -7.69
CA TRP A 57 -6.54 -0.33 -8.71
C TRP A 57 -6.51 1.16 -8.37
N ILE A 58 -5.39 1.78 -8.62
CA ILE A 58 -5.25 3.23 -8.67
C ILE A 58 -5.17 3.59 -10.15
N ASN A 59 -6.22 4.23 -10.66
CA ASN A 59 -6.30 4.62 -12.06
C ASN A 59 -6.15 6.13 -12.21
N GLU A 60 -5.35 6.55 -13.19
CA GLU A 60 -5.22 7.93 -13.63
C GLU A 60 -5.57 8.00 -15.12
N HIS A 61 -6.51 8.84 -15.52
CA HIS A 61 -6.99 8.96 -16.92
C HIS A 61 -7.39 7.61 -17.54
N GLY A 62 -8.02 6.73 -16.75
CA GLY A 62 -8.49 5.42 -17.22
C GLY A 62 -7.40 4.34 -17.32
N SER A 63 -6.16 4.63 -16.94
CA SER A 63 -5.06 3.67 -16.98
C SER A 63 -4.58 3.32 -15.57
N PRO A 64 -4.26 2.05 -15.28
CA PRO A 64 -3.74 1.65 -13.98
C PRO A 64 -2.32 2.19 -13.77
N VAL A 65 -2.13 2.93 -12.68
CA VAL A 65 -0.85 3.53 -12.28
C VAL A 65 -0.32 2.94 -10.97
N GLY A 66 -1.14 2.16 -10.27
CA GLY A 66 -0.76 1.52 -9.01
C GLY A 66 -1.82 0.59 -8.47
N ILE A 67 -1.47 -0.04 -7.35
CA ILE A 67 -2.35 -0.91 -6.56
C ILE A 67 -2.17 -0.56 -5.09
N VAL A 68 -3.27 -0.49 -4.36
CA VAL A 68 -3.27 -0.50 -2.90
C VAL A 68 -3.96 -1.77 -2.41
N ARG A 69 -3.35 -2.44 -1.44
CA ARG A 69 -3.88 -3.64 -0.78
C ARG A 69 -4.02 -3.35 0.70
N ILE A 70 -5.15 -3.73 1.26
CA ILE A 70 -5.44 -3.64 2.68
C ILE A 70 -5.38 -5.05 3.22
N MET A 71 -4.64 -5.26 4.29
CA MET A 71 -4.36 -6.55 4.92
C MET A 71 -4.81 -6.53 6.37
N ASP A 72 -4.90 -7.70 6.96
CA ASP A 72 -5.27 -7.89 8.36
C ASP A 72 -6.69 -7.37 8.63
N LEU A 73 -7.60 -7.62 7.67
CA LEU A 73 -8.99 -7.15 7.76
C LEU A 73 -9.82 -7.90 8.80
N ASP A 74 -9.40 -9.09 9.19
CA ASP A 74 -9.94 -9.85 10.33
C ASP A 74 -9.67 -9.15 11.66
N ASP A 75 -8.59 -8.38 11.77
CA ASP A 75 -8.26 -7.56 12.94
C ASP A 75 -9.00 -6.20 12.95
N SER A 76 -9.84 -5.91 11.95
CA SER A 76 -10.55 -4.62 11.87
C SER A 76 -11.52 -4.37 13.05
N ASP A 77 -12.09 -5.42 13.60
CA ASP A 77 -12.96 -5.36 14.79
C ASP A 77 -12.16 -5.15 16.08
N ASP A 78 -10.89 -5.57 16.11
CA ASP A 78 -9.92 -5.26 17.17
C ASP A 78 -9.27 -3.88 16.96
N GLY A 79 -9.57 -3.24 15.84
CA GLY A 79 -9.31 -1.82 15.58
C GLY A 79 -8.07 -1.48 14.79
N SER A 80 -7.39 -2.44 14.15
CA SER A 80 -6.17 -2.19 13.38
C SER A 80 -6.18 -2.89 12.02
N VAL A 81 -5.63 -2.23 11.00
CA VAL A 81 -5.34 -2.81 9.68
C VAL A 81 -4.02 -2.29 9.14
N MET A 82 -3.40 -3.05 8.22
CA MET A 82 -2.19 -2.65 7.53
C MET A 82 -2.43 -2.53 6.02
N PHE A 83 -1.59 -1.78 5.29
CA PHE A 83 -1.69 -1.67 3.84
C PHE A 83 -0.34 -1.76 3.12
N ASP A 84 -0.39 -2.17 1.85
CA ASP A 84 0.71 -2.18 0.89
C ASP A 84 0.34 -1.29 -0.30
N LEU A 85 1.21 -0.35 -0.66
CA LEU A 85 1.02 0.58 -1.78
C LEU A 85 2.13 0.39 -2.81
N ARG A 86 1.73 0.13 -4.06
CA ARG A 86 2.65 0.00 -5.20
C ARG A 86 2.27 0.97 -6.30
N LEU A 87 3.22 1.80 -6.71
CA LEU A 87 3.07 2.73 -7.83
C LEU A 87 4.07 2.39 -8.94
N ALA A 88 3.60 2.36 -10.17
CA ALA A 88 4.46 2.24 -11.36
C ALA A 88 5.54 3.33 -11.36
N GLY A 89 6.73 3.00 -11.87
CA GLY A 89 7.90 3.90 -11.80
C GLY A 89 7.63 5.30 -12.35
N GLY A 90 6.98 5.40 -13.51
CA GLY A 90 6.61 6.67 -14.13
C GLY A 90 5.53 7.48 -13.42
N SER A 91 4.88 6.88 -12.41
CA SER A 91 3.81 7.52 -11.62
C SER A 91 4.29 8.02 -10.26
N ARG A 92 5.55 7.75 -9.90
CA ARG A 92 6.15 8.21 -8.65
C ARG A 92 6.54 9.69 -8.73
N GLY A 93 6.64 10.35 -7.57
CA GLY A 93 7.04 11.77 -7.47
C GLY A 93 5.99 12.77 -7.95
N ARG A 94 4.80 12.32 -8.38
CA ARG A 94 3.72 13.14 -8.94
C ARG A 94 2.58 13.44 -7.95
N GLY A 95 2.73 13.10 -6.68
CA GLY A 95 1.69 13.28 -5.66
C GLY A 95 0.66 12.15 -5.59
N ILE A 96 0.71 11.16 -6.51
CA ILE A 96 -0.25 10.04 -6.56
C ILE A 96 -0.24 9.23 -5.27
N GLY A 97 0.92 8.92 -4.71
CA GLY A 97 1.02 8.19 -3.44
C GLY A 97 0.36 8.93 -2.28
N ARG A 98 0.54 10.27 -2.20
CA ARG A 98 -0.13 11.09 -1.20
C ARG A 98 -1.65 11.04 -1.35
N ALA A 99 -2.15 11.21 -2.57
CA ALA A 99 -3.58 11.18 -2.84
C ALA A 99 -4.19 9.77 -2.58
N ALA A 100 -3.45 8.71 -2.92
CA ALA A 100 -3.89 7.33 -2.68
C ALA A 100 -4.00 7.03 -1.18
N VAL A 101 -3.03 7.44 -0.37
CA VAL A 101 -3.09 7.24 1.09
C VAL A 101 -4.19 8.12 1.71
N ALA A 102 -4.38 9.35 1.23
CA ALA A 102 -5.48 10.20 1.69
C ALA A 102 -6.85 9.55 1.44
N TRP A 103 -7.07 9.04 0.23
CA TRP A 103 -8.27 8.29 -0.12
C TRP A 103 -8.44 7.04 0.75
N LEU A 104 -7.38 6.26 0.91
CA LEU A 104 -7.40 5.02 1.70
C LEU A 104 -7.85 5.27 3.14
N VAL A 105 -7.31 6.29 3.78
CA VAL A 105 -7.67 6.65 5.17
C VAL A 105 -9.15 6.99 5.28
N VAL A 106 -9.65 7.85 4.39
CA VAL A 106 -11.08 8.23 4.38
C VAL A 106 -11.96 7.02 4.14
N TRP A 107 -11.60 6.21 3.16
CA TRP A 107 -12.35 5.02 2.78
C TRP A 107 -12.38 3.99 3.92
N LEU A 108 -11.23 3.66 4.54
CA LEU A 108 -11.15 2.70 5.64
C LEU A 108 -11.99 3.11 6.83
N PHE A 109 -11.89 4.35 7.27
CA PHE A 109 -12.65 4.82 8.42
C PHE A 109 -14.15 4.98 8.13
N ALA A 110 -14.56 5.10 6.88
CA ALA A 110 -15.98 5.10 6.50
C ALA A 110 -16.54 3.67 6.40
N GLU A 111 -15.79 2.76 5.77
CA GLU A 111 -16.21 1.38 5.53
C GLU A 111 -16.22 0.54 6.82
N TYR A 112 -15.25 0.78 7.71
CA TYR A 112 -15.07 0.04 8.97
C TYR A 112 -15.26 0.96 10.18
N PRO A 113 -16.49 1.13 10.70
CA PRO A 113 -16.76 2.06 11.81
C PRO A 113 -16.02 1.69 13.11
N ALA A 114 -15.77 0.40 13.35
CA ALA A 114 -15.01 -0.09 14.51
C ALA A 114 -13.50 0.12 14.39
N LEU A 115 -12.99 0.29 13.16
CA LEU A 115 -11.57 0.50 12.92
C LEU A 115 -11.08 1.77 13.65
N PHE A 116 -10.12 1.59 14.53
CA PHE A 116 -9.55 2.68 15.33
C PHE A 116 -8.20 3.16 14.80
N ARG A 117 -7.44 2.26 14.15
CA ARG A 117 -6.04 2.47 13.80
C ARG A 117 -5.71 1.92 12.41
N ILE A 118 -4.90 2.65 11.67
CA ILE A 118 -4.26 2.20 10.41
C ILE A 118 -2.76 2.15 10.63
N GLU A 119 -2.13 1.05 10.29
CA GLU A 119 -0.70 0.85 10.41
C GLU A 119 0.00 0.87 9.06
N ALA A 120 1.24 1.33 9.06
CA ALA A 120 2.11 1.27 7.90
C ALA A 120 3.54 0.96 8.30
N ALA A 121 4.18 0.06 7.57
CA ALA A 121 5.58 -0.27 7.74
C ALA A 121 6.33 -0.02 6.43
N THR A 122 7.50 0.60 6.52
CA THR A 122 8.34 0.83 5.35
C THR A 122 9.83 0.80 5.74
N ARG A 123 10.70 0.53 4.76
CA ARG A 123 12.15 0.64 4.99
C ARG A 123 12.49 2.06 5.44
N ILE A 124 13.42 2.15 6.39
CA ILE A 124 13.84 3.44 6.97
C ILE A 124 14.38 4.42 5.93
N ASP A 125 15.01 3.91 4.87
CA ASP A 125 15.58 4.67 3.75
C ASP A 125 14.57 4.98 2.63
N ASN A 126 13.31 4.54 2.76
CA ASN A 126 12.24 4.91 1.83
C ASN A 126 11.67 6.30 2.18
N HIS A 127 12.48 7.32 1.97
CA HIS A 127 12.12 8.71 2.32
C HIS A 127 10.85 9.17 1.62
N ALA A 128 10.59 8.68 0.40
CA ALA A 128 9.38 9.03 -0.35
C ALA A 128 8.11 8.55 0.36
N MET A 129 8.07 7.27 0.78
CA MET A 129 6.91 6.72 1.48
C MET A 129 6.75 7.32 2.87
N ARG A 130 7.84 7.50 3.61
CA ARG A 130 7.82 8.17 4.91
C ARG A 130 7.20 9.57 4.81
N ARG A 131 7.60 10.35 3.79
CA ARG A 131 7.01 11.67 3.54
C ARG A 131 5.52 11.60 3.18
N VAL A 132 5.11 10.58 2.41
CA VAL A 132 3.68 10.34 2.10
C VAL A 132 2.89 10.08 3.37
N LEU A 133 3.40 9.23 4.27
CA LEU A 133 2.75 8.91 5.54
C LEU A 133 2.61 10.14 6.43
N GLU A 134 3.69 10.90 6.63
CA GLU A 134 3.71 12.13 7.42
C GLU A 134 2.71 13.18 6.88
N LEU A 135 2.64 13.35 5.55
CA LEU A 135 1.68 14.26 4.91
C LEU A 135 0.21 13.80 5.01
N ASN A 136 -0.01 12.56 5.39
CA ASN A 136 -1.32 11.98 5.68
C ASN A 136 -1.53 11.74 7.19
N HIS A 137 -0.79 12.48 8.05
CA HIS A 137 -0.94 12.48 9.51
C HIS A 137 -0.65 11.12 10.18
N PHE A 138 0.16 10.27 9.53
CA PHE A 138 0.72 9.11 10.23
C PHE A 138 1.88 9.56 11.11
N VAL A 139 1.91 9.05 12.32
CA VAL A 139 2.96 9.31 13.32
C VAL A 139 3.98 8.17 13.29
N LEU A 140 5.27 8.51 13.27
CA LEU A 140 6.34 7.54 13.46
C LEU A 140 6.34 7.07 14.91
N GLU A 141 6.10 5.79 15.13
CA GLU A 141 5.99 5.21 16.48
C GLU A 141 7.18 4.36 16.87
N GLY A 142 7.96 3.90 15.88
CA GLY A 142 9.12 3.09 16.16
C GLY A 142 10.01 2.81 14.97
N GLN A 143 11.21 2.33 15.29
CA GLN A 143 12.17 1.81 14.33
C GLN A 143 12.59 0.42 14.77
N LEU A 144 12.33 -0.57 13.94
CA LEU A 144 12.71 -1.95 14.16
C LEU A 144 14.04 -2.23 13.47
N ARG A 145 15.05 -2.59 14.24
CA ARG A 145 16.40 -2.83 13.71
C ARG A 145 16.45 -4.10 12.86
N GLN A 146 16.94 -3.99 11.62
CA GLN A 146 17.27 -5.10 10.71
C GLN A 146 16.11 -6.08 10.42
N THR A 147 14.88 -5.63 10.48
CA THR A 147 13.70 -6.48 10.25
C THR A 147 13.32 -6.61 8.79
N TRP A 148 13.77 -5.69 7.93
CA TRP A 148 13.50 -5.74 6.49
C TRP A 148 14.65 -6.37 5.72
N ARG A 149 14.44 -7.53 5.13
CA ARG A 149 15.43 -8.20 4.29
C ARG A 149 15.18 -7.90 2.82
N SER A 150 16.17 -7.35 2.11
CA SER A 150 16.12 -7.18 0.66
C SER A 150 16.38 -8.49 -0.08
N GLU A 151 16.15 -8.49 -1.39
CA GLU A 151 16.39 -9.65 -2.26
C GLU A 151 17.86 -10.07 -2.27
N GLU A 152 18.78 -9.11 -2.18
CA GLU A 152 20.23 -9.32 -2.07
C GLU A 152 20.67 -9.82 -0.68
N GLY A 153 19.71 -10.00 0.23
CA GLY A 153 19.97 -10.48 1.59
C GLY A 153 20.43 -9.41 2.57
N ILE A 154 20.51 -8.15 2.15
CA ILE A 154 20.84 -7.01 3.02
C ILE A 154 19.67 -6.75 3.97
N ARG A 155 19.98 -6.50 5.24
CA ARG A 155 18.99 -6.15 6.24
C ARG A 155 18.95 -4.64 6.45
N HIS A 156 17.74 -4.10 6.42
CA HIS A 156 17.43 -2.71 6.67
C HIS A 156 16.54 -2.57 7.89
N ASP A 157 16.58 -1.43 8.52
CA ASP A 157 15.64 -1.08 9.56
C ASP A 157 14.26 -0.77 8.94
N THR A 158 13.21 -1.04 9.71
CA THR A 158 11.84 -0.72 9.36
C THR A 158 11.34 0.45 10.21
N ALA A 159 10.76 1.46 9.59
CA ALA A 159 10.00 2.50 10.25
C ALA A 159 8.54 2.05 10.38
N LEU A 160 8.03 2.07 11.60
CA LEU A 160 6.61 1.83 11.90
C LEU A 160 5.88 3.13 12.09
N TYR A 161 4.73 3.24 11.43
CA TYR A 161 3.84 4.38 11.50
C TYR A 161 2.44 3.92 11.90
N GLY A 162 1.76 4.72 12.70
CA GLY A 162 0.36 4.55 13.03
C GLY A 162 -0.42 5.81 12.73
N ARG A 163 -1.70 5.66 12.38
CA ARG A 163 -2.67 6.75 12.31
C ARG A 163 -3.93 6.31 13.02
N LEU A 164 -4.34 7.09 14.02
CA LEU A 164 -5.58 6.87 14.75
C LEU A 164 -6.74 7.58 14.03
N ARG A 165 -7.96 7.08 14.25
CA ARG A 165 -9.19 7.68 13.71
C ARG A 165 -9.32 9.18 14.04
N HIS A 166 -8.83 9.60 15.19
CA HIS A 166 -8.96 10.96 15.69
C HIS A 166 -7.73 11.85 15.42
N ASP A 167 -6.71 11.34 14.72
CA ASP A 167 -5.57 12.14 14.31
C ASP A 167 -6.00 13.13 13.22
N ALA A 168 -5.72 14.42 13.44
CA ALA A 168 -6.08 15.52 12.55
C ALA A 168 -5.01 15.75 11.48
#